data_6eb2891e966692cff9293a5b9e8c4953
#
_entry.id   6eb2891e966692cff9293a5b9e8c4953
#
_cell.length_a   1.000
_cell.length_b   1.000
_cell.length_c   1.000
_cell.angle_alpha   90.00
_cell.angle_beta   90.00
_cell.angle_gamma   90.00
#
_symmetry.space_group_name_H-M   'P 1'
#
loop_
_entity.id
_entity.type
_entity.pdbx_description
1 polymer ?
#
loop_
_entity_poly.entity_id
_entity_poly.type
_entity_poly.pdbx_seq_one_letter_code
_entity_poly.pdbx_strand_id
1 'polypeptide(L)'
;IIMDDYVDIEFGTGCLKVTPAHDVNDYMLGEKYNLPSIDIFNDNGTISEAGGLYVGMDRFDVRKQIAKDLQEAGLLEKVEDYDNKVKMDKLAAPALDAVMKDEIKFHPDKFKNIYRHWMENIKDWCISRQLWWGHRIPAYYLPQGGFVVAATPEEALKLAREKSGKADLQMSDLRQDEDCLDTWFSSWLWPISLFDGINNPGNEEINYYYPTTDLVTAPDIIFFWVARMIMAGYEYEHQLPFRNVYF
;
A
#
# COMPACT_ATOMS: atom_id res chain seq x y z
N ILE A 1 -18.58 23.42 2.71
CA ILE A 1 -17.96 23.33 1.38
C ILE A 1 -16.55 23.82 1.52
N ILE A 2 -15.61 23.03 1.07
CA ILE A 2 -14.17 23.34 1.02
C ILE A 2 -13.74 23.35 -0.45
N MET A 3 -12.66 24.07 -0.77
CA MET A 3 -12.03 24.04 -2.08
C MET A 3 -10.66 23.37 -1.94
N ASP A 4 -10.38 22.41 -2.80
CA ASP A 4 -9.12 21.65 -2.78
C ASP A 4 -8.70 21.29 -4.21
N ASP A 5 -7.41 21.32 -4.47
CA ASP A 5 -6.81 20.94 -5.76
C ASP A 5 -6.95 19.45 -6.07
N TYR A 6 -7.37 18.64 -5.09
CA TYR A 6 -7.70 17.23 -5.30
C TYR A 6 -8.94 17.05 -6.19
N VAL A 7 -9.82 18.04 -6.23
CA VAL A 7 -11.05 17.98 -7.03
C VAL A 7 -10.78 18.49 -8.44
N ASP A 8 -10.86 17.56 -9.39
CA ASP A 8 -10.81 17.94 -10.82
C ASP A 8 -12.14 18.56 -11.24
N ILE A 9 -12.10 19.84 -11.60
CA ILE A 9 -13.27 20.61 -12.01
C ILE A 9 -13.82 20.17 -13.37
N GLU A 10 -13.00 19.51 -14.19
CA GLU A 10 -13.41 18.99 -15.51
C GLU A 10 -13.97 17.57 -15.42
N PHE A 11 -13.85 16.91 -14.26
CA PHE A 11 -14.37 15.56 -14.05
C PHE A 11 -15.76 15.59 -13.38
N GLY A 12 -16.75 15.03 -14.05
CA GLY A 12 -18.13 14.93 -13.54
C GLY A 12 -18.76 16.29 -13.30
N THR A 13 -19.17 16.55 -12.07
CA THR A 13 -19.79 17.82 -11.65
C THR A 13 -18.78 18.81 -11.08
N GLY A 14 -17.52 18.45 -10.95
CA GLY A 14 -16.51 19.23 -10.21
C GLY A 14 -16.78 19.29 -8.69
N CYS A 15 -17.66 18.44 -8.17
CA CYS A 15 -18.00 18.37 -6.75
C CYS A 15 -17.74 16.98 -6.21
N LEU A 16 -16.98 16.90 -5.10
CA LEU A 16 -16.65 15.65 -4.42
C LEU A 16 -17.38 15.59 -3.06
N LYS A 17 -18.03 14.47 -2.80
CA LYS A 17 -18.49 14.13 -1.45
C LYS A 17 -17.32 13.52 -0.69
N VAL A 18 -17.01 14.03 0.50
CA VAL A 18 -15.90 13.60 1.35
C VAL A 18 -16.45 12.86 2.57
N THR A 19 -15.98 11.61 2.76
CA THR A 19 -16.35 10.74 3.90
C THR A 19 -15.10 10.18 4.58
N PRO A 20 -14.47 10.93 5.50
CA PRO A 20 -13.18 10.60 6.10
C PRO A 20 -13.11 9.22 6.77
N ALA A 21 -14.21 8.70 7.30
CA ALA A 21 -14.25 7.40 7.95
C ALA A 21 -14.17 6.20 6.98
N HIS A 22 -14.39 6.38 5.67
CA HIS A 22 -14.65 5.26 4.75
C HIS A 22 -13.81 5.25 3.48
N ASP A 23 -12.97 6.26 3.27
CA ASP A 23 -12.06 6.35 2.14
C ASP A 23 -10.75 7.00 2.56
N VAL A 24 -9.61 6.44 2.09
CA VAL A 24 -8.27 6.88 2.49
C VAL A 24 -7.97 8.31 2.01
N ASN A 25 -8.37 8.66 0.78
CA ASN A 25 -8.17 10.00 0.24
C ASN A 25 -9.06 11.01 0.96
N ASP A 26 -10.29 10.63 1.25
CA ASP A 26 -11.24 11.44 2.05
C ASP A 26 -10.73 11.63 3.47
N TYR A 27 -10.07 10.63 4.07
CA TYR A 27 -9.42 10.75 5.37
C TYR A 27 -8.33 11.82 5.35
N MET A 28 -7.46 11.82 4.33
CA MET A 28 -6.40 12.84 4.18
C MET A 28 -6.99 14.25 4.02
N LEU A 29 -8.08 14.40 3.28
CA LEU A 29 -8.82 15.66 3.20
C LEU A 29 -9.45 16.02 4.54
N GLY A 30 -9.96 15.03 5.27
CA GLY A 30 -10.46 15.17 6.62
C GLY A 30 -9.44 15.77 7.58
N GLU A 31 -8.25 15.23 7.61
CA GLU A 31 -7.12 15.75 8.41
C GLU A 31 -6.74 17.17 7.98
N LYS A 32 -6.59 17.41 6.67
CA LYS A 32 -6.22 18.73 6.12
C LYS A 32 -7.19 19.84 6.50
N TYR A 33 -8.48 19.55 6.52
CA TYR A 33 -9.55 20.52 6.75
C TYR A 33 -10.27 20.35 8.09
N ASN A 34 -9.77 19.49 8.96
CA ASN A 34 -10.35 19.17 10.27
C ASN A 34 -11.85 18.79 10.17
N LEU A 35 -12.16 17.90 9.22
CA LEU A 35 -13.51 17.40 9.04
C LEU A 35 -13.79 16.28 10.06
N PRO A 36 -15.06 16.13 10.51
CA PRO A 36 -15.42 15.04 11.42
C PRO A 36 -15.31 13.69 10.69
N SER A 37 -14.69 12.70 11.34
CA SER A 37 -14.69 11.31 10.89
C SER A 37 -15.87 10.60 11.56
N ILE A 38 -16.90 10.29 10.78
CA ILE A 38 -18.14 9.65 11.27
C ILE A 38 -18.21 8.24 10.70
N ASP A 39 -17.97 7.25 11.55
CA ASP A 39 -18.14 5.84 11.17
C ASP A 39 -19.62 5.46 11.28
N ILE A 40 -20.19 5.03 10.16
CA ILE A 40 -21.59 4.62 10.07
C ILE A 40 -21.77 3.10 10.10
N PHE A 41 -20.71 2.32 10.34
CA PHE A 41 -20.81 0.87 10.41
C PHE A 41 -20.62 0.33 11.83
N ASN A 42 -21.32 -0.74 12.13
CA ASN A 42 -21.04 -1.64 13.23
C ASN A 42 -19.97 -2.67 12.82
N ASP A 43 -19.33 -3.31 13.79
CA ASP A 43 -18.28 -4.34 13.56
C ASP A 43 -18.75 -5.50 12.69
N ASN A 44 -20.04 -5.81 12.69
CA ASN A 44 -20.65 -6.86 11.86
C ASN A 44 -21.03 -6.37 10.44
N GLY A 45 -20.73 -5.14 10.07
CA GLY A 45 -20.99 -4.57 8.74
C GLY A 45 -22.42 -4.09 8.50
N THR A 46 -23.25 -3.99 9.54
CA THR A 46 -24.56 -3.33 9.48
C THR A 46 -24.41 -1.83 9.71
N ILE A 47 -25.43 -1.05 9.29
CA ILE A 47 -25.45 0.39 9.53
C ILE A 47 -25.68 0.67 11.03
N SER A 48 -24.85 1.53 11.59
CA SER A 48 -24.95 2.01 12.97
C SER A 48 -25.96 3.15 13.11
N GLU A 49 -26.25 3.57 14.32
CA GLU A 49 -27.11 4.74 14.61
C GLU A 49 -26.56 6.03 13.99
N ALA A 50 -25.24 6.15 13.85
CA ALA A 50 -24.57 7.29 13.21
C ALA A 50 -24.93 7.45 11.72
N GLY A 51 -25.40 6.38 11.06
CA GLY A 51 -25.86 6.42 9.68
C GLY A 51 -27.23 7.10 9.52
N GLY A 52 -28.00 7.25 10.59
CA GLY A 52 -29.31 7.93 10.61
C GLY A 52 -30.42 7.23 9.83
N LEU A 53 -30.11 6.76 8.62
CA LEU A 53 -31.00 5.96 7.75
C LEU A 53 -30.51 4.52 7.69
N TYR A 54 -31.42 3.57 7.44
CA TYR A 54 -31.12 2.14 7.26
C TYR A 54 -30.43 1.45 8.45
N VAL A 55 -30.58 1.98 9.67
CA VAL A 55 -29.96 1.44 10.89
C VAL A 55 -30.28 -0.03 11.06
N GLY A 56 -29.25 -0.84 11.31
CA GLY A 56 -29.34 -2.30 11.46
C GLY A 56 -29.38 -3.10 10.15
N MET A 57 -29.50 -2.47 8.98
CA MET A 57 -29.46 -3.15 7.69
C MET A 57 -28.02 -3.48 7.29
N ASP A 58 -27.84 -4.60 6.58
CA ASP A 58 -26.57 -4.96 5.99
C ASP A 58 -26.14 -3.96 4.90
N ARG A 59 -24.87 -3.58 4.87
CA ARG A 59 -24.31 -2.58 3.95
C ARG A 59 -24.55 -2.89 2.46
N PHE A 60 -24.61 -4.17 2.07
CA PHE A 60 -24.84 -4.56 0.69
C PHE A 60 -26.32 -4.44 0.31
N ASP A 61 -27.20 -4.69 1.26
CA ASP A 61 -28.64 -4.48 1.05
C ASP A 61 -28.99 -3.00 1.02
N VAL A 62 -28.34 -2.18 1.85
CA VAL A 62 -28.47 -0.72 1.81
C VAL A 62 -28.08 -0.15 0.45
N ARG A 63 -27.00 -0.66 -0.19
CA ARG A 63 -26.60 -0.22 -1.54
C ARG A 63 -27.71 -0.40 -2.58
N LYS A 64 -28.48 -1.49 -2.47
CA LYS A 64 -29.61 -1.75 -3.37
C LYS A 64 -30.82 -0.89 -3.02
N GLN A 65 -31.08 -0.69 -1.74
CA GLN A 65 -32.22 0.06 -1.27
C GLN A 65 -32.08 1.55 -1.54
N ILE A 66 -30.90 2.13 -1.26
CA ILE A 66 -30.67 3.57 -1.47
C ILE A 66 -30.78 3.97 -2.95
N ALA A 67 -30.43 3.09 -3.87
CA ALA A 67 -30.59 3.35 -5.30
C ALA A 67 -32.10 3.47 -5.67
N LYS A 68 -32.96 2.63 -5.08
CA LYS A 68 -34.40 2.71 -5.28
C LYS A 68 -35.01 3.98 -4.68
N ASP A 69 -34.60 4.27 -3.45
CA ASP A 69 -35.13 5.44 -2.72
C ASP A 69 -34.74 6.75 -3.40
N LEU A 70 -33.50 6.84 -3.93
CA LEU A 70 -33.03 7.96 -4.73
C LEU A 70 -33.78 8.08 -6.07
N GLN A 71 -34.11 6.95 -6.69
CA GLN A 71 -34.92 6.91 -7.92
C GLN A 71 -36.33 7.38 -7.66
N GLU A 72 -36.95 6.91 -6.58
CA GLU A 72 -38.31 7.34 -6.18
C GLU A 72 -38.39 8.84 -5.81
N ALA A 73 -37.27 9.35 -5.20
CA ALA A 73 -37.14 10.78 -4.90
C ALA A 73 -36.80 11.65 -6.13
N GLY A 74 -36.56 11.04 -7.31
CA GLY A 74 -36.18 11.77 -8.52
C GLY A 74 -34.78 12.38 -8.45
N LEU A 75 -33.91 11.83 -7.59
CA LEU A 75 -32.52 12.29 -7.35
C LEU A 75 -31.45 11.41 -8.01
N LEU A 76 -31.84 10.27 -8.57
CA LEU A 76 -30.96 9.37 -9.26
C LEU A 76 -30.91 9.70 -10.75
N GLU A 77 -29.75 10.14 -11.26
CA GLU A 77 -29.58 10.43 -12.68
C GLU A 77 -29.32 9.15 -13.48
N LYS A 78 -28.35 8.33 -13.04
CA LYS A 78 -28.03 7.04 -13.63
C LYS A 78 -27.25 6.13 -12.66
N VAL A 79 -27.29 4.84 -12.94
CA VAL A 79 -26.41 3.84 -12.33
C VAL A 79 -25.55 3.27 -13.44
N GLU A 80 -24.25 3.29 -13.25
CA GLU A 80 -23.27 2.69 -14.16
C GLU A 80 -22.50 1.61 -13.43
N ASP A 81 -22.24 0.51 -14.12
CA ASP A 81 -21.27 -0.46 -13.66
C ASP A 81 -19.88 0.15 -13.79
N TYR A 82 -19.26 0.40 -12.67
CA TYR A 82 -17.91 0.94 -12.60
C TYR A 82 -16.94 -0.16 -12.17
N ASP A 83 -16.17 -0.64 -13.12
CA ASP A 83 -15.00 -1.44 -12.82
C ASP A 83 -13.97 -0.53 -12.17
N ASN A 84 -13.95 -0.54 -10.84
CA ASN A 84 -12.86 0.05 -10.10
C ASN A 84 -11.63 -0.81 -10.36
N LYS A 85 -10.95 -0.53 -11.47
CA LYS A 85 -9.59 -1.02 -11.70
C LYS A 85 -8.73 -0.33 -10.64
N VAL A 86 -8.63 -0.97 -9.48
CA VAL A 86 -7.49 -0.75 -8.59
C VAL A 86 -6.31 -0.79 -9.54
N LYS A 87 -5.61 0.34 -9.70
CA LYS A 87 -4.38 0.38 -10.49
C LYS A 87 -3.52 -0.69 -9.83
N MET A 88 -3.42 -1.85 -10.51
CA MET A 88 -2.55 -2.91 -10.05
C MET A 88 -1.22 -2.24 -9.85
N ASP A 89 -0.76 -2.20 -8.61
CA ASP A 89 0.44 -1.49 -8.22
C ASP A 89 1.54 -1.85 -9.21
N LYS A 90 2.31 -0.86 -9.63
CA LYS A 90 3.47 -1.02 -10.51
C LYS A 90 4.36 -2.20 -10.09
N LEU A 91 4.42 -2.49 -8.78
CA LEU A 91 5.16 -3.62 -8.20
C LEU A 91 4.42 -4.96 -8.35
N ALA A 92 3.09 -4.97 -8.24
CA ALA A 92 2.30 -6.20 -8.22
C ALA A 92 2.13 -6.82 -9.61
N ALA A 93 2.00 -6.01 -10.65
CA ALA A 93 1.73 -6.50 -12.00
C ALA A 93 2.83 -7.44 -12.55
N PRO A 94 4.13 -7.08 -12.53
CA PRO A 94 5.18 -8.00 -12.99
C PRO A 94 5.26 -9.27 -12.14
N ALA A 95 5.05 -9.15 -10.83
CA ALA A 95 5.09 -10.27 -9.91
C ALA A 95 3.93 -11.26 -10.14
N LEU A 96 2.73 -10.76 -10.45
CA LEU A 96 1.60 -11.60 -10.84
C LEU A 96 1.86 -12.31 -12.15
N ASP A 97 2.30 -11.58 -13.15
CA ASP A 97 2.59 -12.09 -14.48
C ASP A 97 3.61 -13.23 -14.47
N ALA A 98 4.69 -13.10 -13.73
CA ALA A 98 5.74 -14.09 -13.61
C ALA A 98 5.22 -15.47 -13.14
N VAL A 99 4.30 -15.48 -12.18
CA VAL A 99 3.70 -16.72 -11.67
C VAL A 99 2.61 -17.22 -12.61
N MET A 100 1.80 -16.34 -13.18
CA MET A 100 0.72 -16.76 -14.11
C MET A 100 1.25 -17.32 -15.42
N LYS A 101 2.40 -16.84 -15.89
CA LYS A 101 3.09 -17.30 -17.11
C LYS A 101 4.06 -18.47 -16.89
N ASP A 102 4.12 -19.01 -15.67
CA ASP A 102 5.05 -20.09 -15.26
C ASP A 102 6.54 -19.77 -15.42
N GLU A 103 6.90 -18.49 -15.40
CA GLU A 103 8.29 -18.04 -15.24
C GLU A 103 8.80 -18.42 -13.84
N ILE A 104 7.91 -18.31 -12.83
CA ILE A 104 8.07 -18.86 -11.49
C ILE A 104 7.01 -19.94 -11.28
N LYS A 105 7.44 -21.17 -11.01
CA LYS A 105 6.54 -22.33 -10.84
C LYS A 105 6.25 -22.62 -9.38
N PHE A 106 4.98 -22.76 -9.06
CA PHE A 106 4.53 -23.16 -7.72
C PHE A 106 4.28 -24.66 -7.66
N HIS A 107 4.77 -25.30 -6.62
CA HIS A 107 4.61 -26.73 -6.37
C HIS A 107 3.99 -26.95 -4.98
N PRO A 108 2.73 -27.49 -4.91
CA PRO A 108 1.84 -27.84 -6.01
C PRO A 108 1.18 -26.60 -6.66
N ASP A 109 0.84 -26.71 -7.94
CA ASP A 109 0.29 -25.66 -8.81
C ASP A 109 -1.00 -25.02 -8.27
N LYS A 110 -1.78 -25.73 -7.45
CA LYS A 110 -3.01 -25.21 -6.83
C LYS A 110 -2.82 -23.87 -6.11
N PHE A 111 -1.64 -23.58 -5.60
CA PHE A 111 -1.33 -22.34 -4.88
C PHE A 111 -1.25 -21.10 -5.78
N LYS A 112 -1.15 -21.27 -7.10
CA LYS A 112 -1.25 -20.17 -8.08
C LYS A 112 -2.59 -19.43 -7.96
N ASN A 113 -3.69 -20.12 -7.67
CA ASN A 113 -5.00 -19.50 -7.54
C ASN A 113 -5.08 -18.59 -6.30
N ILE A 114 -4.50 -19.04 -5.19
CA ILE A 114 -4.42 -18.24 -3.96
C ILE A 114 -3.54 -17.01 -4.19
N TYR A 115 -2.37 -17.20 -4.79
CA TYR A 115 -1.45 -16.12 -5.15
C TYR A 115 -2.12 -15.08 -6.05
N ARG A 116 -2.77 -15.54 -7.13
CA ARG A 116 -3.51 -14.66 -8.05
C ARG A 116 -4.56 -13.84 -7.32
N HIS A 117 -5.38 -14.48 -6.49
CA HIS A 117 -6.43 -13.78 -5.75
C HIS A 117 -5.87 -12.65 -4.87
N TRP A 118 -4.76 -12.90 -4.17
CA TRP A 118 -4.12 -11.88 -3.34
C TRP A 118 -3.51 -10.75 -4.18
N MET A 119 -2.85 -11.08 -5.28
CA MET A 119 -2.17 -10.08 -6.12
C MET A 119 -3.15 -9.21 -6.91
N GLU A 120 -4.26 -9.77 -7.39
CA GLU A 120 -5.32 -9.02 -8.06
C GLU A 120 -6.09 -8.08 -7.12
N ASN A 121 -6.08 -8.36 -5.82
CA ASN A 121 -6.76 -7.59 -4.80
C ASN A 121 -5.78 -6.91 -3.82
N ILE A 122 -4.54 -6.69 -4.25
CA ILE A 122 -3.53 -6.09 -3.40
C ILE A 122 -3.93 -4.68 -2.98
N LYS A 123 -3.63 -4.32 -1.73
CA LYS A 123 -3.87 -3.00 -1.16
C LYS A 123 -2.57 -2.42 -0.66
N ASP A 124 -2.58 -1.12 -0.41
CA ASP A 124 -1.48 -0.43 0.22
C ASP A 124 -1.08 -1.12 1.53
N TRP A 125 0.21 -1.19 1.73
CA TRP A 125 0.79 -1.85 2.89
C TRP A 125 1.39 -0.82 3.84
N CYS A 126 0.76 -0.64 4.98
CA CYS A 126 1.35 0.11 6.07
C CYS A 126 2.54 -0.68 6.64
N ILE A 127 3.74 -0.13 6.49
CA ILE A 127 5.00 -0.79 6.89
C ILE A 127 5.49 -0.39 8.28
N SER A 128 4.82 0.52 8.97
CA SER A 128 5.18 0.91 10.33
C SER A 128 4.62 -0.04 11.38
N ARG A 129 5.41 -0.32 12.42
CA ARG A 129 5.03 -1.15 13.58
C ARG A 129 5.52 -0.52 14.86
N GLN A 130 4.65 -0.47 15.86
CA GLN A 130 4.95 0.01 17.20
C GLN A 130 5.59 -1.13 18.02
N LEU A 131 6.84 -1.42 17.69
CA LEU A 131 7.61 -2.49 18.33
C LEU A 131 8.67 -1.89 19.25
N TRP A 132 8.95 -2.55 20.37
CA TRP A 132 10.02 -2.17 21.27
C TRP A 132 11.41 -2.29 20.63
N TRP A 133 11.57 -3.19 19.68
CA TRP A 133 12.83 -3.51 19.03
C TRP A 133 12.61 -3.91 17.57
N GLY A 134 13.43 -3.39 16.67
CA GLY A 134 13.34 -3.66 15.23
C GLY A 134 14.16 -2.67 14.39
N HIS A 135 13.98 -2.70 13.09
CA HIS A 135 14.60 -1.75 12.16
C HIS A 135 13.82 -0.43 12.19
N ARG A 136 14.40 0.59 12.81
CA ARG A 136 13.76 1.90 12.91
C ARG A 136 13.54 2.49 11.51
N ILE A 137 12.36 3.08 11.30
CA ILE A 137 12.00 3.71 10.03
C ILE A 137 12.94 4.90 9.76
N PRO A 138 13.63 4.94 8.61
CA PRO A 138 14.60 5.98 8.28
C PRO A 138 13.93 7.24 7.69
N ALA A 139 12.77 7.61 8.20
CA ALA A 139 12.05 8.81 7.82
C ALA A 139 12.28 9.92 8.86
N TYR A 140 12.58 11.13 8.38
CA TYR A 140 12.84 12.31 9.20
C TYR A 140 11.84 13.40 8.83
N TYR A 141 10.99 13.76 9.79
CA TYR A 141 9.93 14.75 9.61
C TYR A 141 10.50 16.17 9.73
N LEU A 142 10.04 17.05 8.85
CA LEU A 142 10.41 18.45 8.81
C LEU A 142 9.45 19.31 9.66
N PRO A 143 9.91 20.40 10.27
CA PRO A 143 9.07 21.29 11.09
C PRO A 143 7.86 21.88 10.37
N GLN A 144 7.98 22.10 9.06
CA GLN A 144 6.92 22.67 8.22
C GLN A 144 5.99 21.60 7.59
N GLY A 145 6.16 20.35 7.97
CA GLY A 145 5.44 19.20 7.39
C GLY A 145 6.23 18.50 6.29
N GLY A 146 5.81 17.26 5.99
CA GLY A 146 6.51 16.36 5.08
C GLY A 146 7.72 15.68 5.76
N PHE A 147 8.37 14.80 5.03
CA PHE A 147 9.52 14.03 5.52
C PHE A 147 10.55 13.81 4.40
N VAL A 148 11.75 13.41 4.80
CA VAL A 148 12.80 12.87 3.93
C VAL A 148 13.18 11.47 4.42
N VAL A 149 13.70 10.64 3.52
CA VAL A 149 14.18 9.29 3.87
C VAL A 149 15.67 9.25 3.59
N ALA A 150 16.44 8.82 4.58
CA ALA A 150 17.89 8.77 4.49
C ALA A 150 18.47 7.68 5.39
N ALA A 151 19.60 7.11 4.98
CA ALA A 151 20.30 6.09 5.75
C ALA A 151 20.97 6.66 7.01
N THR A 152 21.42 7.92 6.95
CA THR A 152 22.08 8.58 8.07
C THR A 152 21.43 9.93 8.42
N PRO A 153 21.57 10.40 9.67
CA PRO A 153 21.06 11.72 10.08
C PRO A 153 21.67 12.88 9.27
N GLU A 154 22.94 12.77 8.89
CA GLU A 154 23.66 13.79 8.12
C GLU A 154 23.09 13.91 6.70
N GLU A 155 22.81 12.78 6.06
CA GLU A 155 22.13 12.73 4.78
C GLU A 155 20.70 13.27 4.87
N ALA A 156 19.98 12.90 5.94
CA ALA A 156 18.65 13.42 6.21
C ALA A 156 18.63 14.95 6.30
N LEU A 157 19.59 15.53 7.01
CA LEU A 157 19.70 16.98 7.15
C LEU A 157 19.98 17.66 5.80
N LYS A 158 20.85 17.06 4.97
CA LYS A 158 21.12 17.57 3.62
C LYS A 158 19.86 17.57 2.77
N LEU A 159 19.17 16.44 2.69
CA LEU A 159 17.91 16.30 1.94
C LEU A 159 16.81 17.21 2.45
N ALA A 160 16.71 17.39 3.77
CA ALA A 160 15.74 18.27 4.41
C ALA A 160 15.98 19.75 4.07
N ARG A 161 17.25 20.19 4.03
CA ARG A 161 17.63 21.54 3.58
C ARG A 161 17.27 21.78 2.12
N GLU A 162 17.60 20.82 1.26
CA GLU A 162 17.27 20.87 -0.18
C GLU A 162 15.74 20.93 -0.38
N LYS A 163 15.00 20.06 0.29
CA LYS A 163 13.53 19.98 0.17
C LYS A 163 12.82 21.21 0.73
N SER A 164 13.30 21.76 1.84
CA SER A 164 12.68 22.92 2.51
C SER A 164 13.15 24.29 1.96
N GLY A 165 14.25 24.33 1.23
CA GLY A 165 14.92 25.57 0.81
C GLY A 165 15.56 26.35 1.96
N LYS A 166 15.65 25.76 3.18
CA LYS A 166 16.20 26.39 4.39
C LYS A 166 17.61 25.86 4.68
N ALA A 167 18.62 26.66 4.38
CA ALA A 167 20.02 26.28 4.61
C ALA A 167 20.42 26.28 6.10
N ASP A 168 19.68 26.98 6.94
CA ASP A 168 19.90 27.12 8.38
C ASP A 168 19.30 26.01 9.22
N LEU A 169 18.54 25.07 8.62
CA LEU A 169 17.94 23.93 9.31
C LEU A 169 19.01 23.12 10.04
N GLN A 170 18.74 22.77 11.30
CA GLN A 170 19.63 21.97 12.15
C GLN A 170 19.08 20.55 12.32
N MET A 171 19.94 19.60 12.73
CA MET A 171 19.52 18.23 13.02
C MET A 171 18.49 18.16 14.15
N SER A 172 18.56 19.05 15.12
CA SER A 172 17.59 19.17 16.21
C SER A 172 16.18 19.55 15.77
N ASP A 173 16.04 20.10 14.56
CA ASP A 173 14.74 20.48 13.98
C ASP A 173 14.05 19.29 13.31
N LEU A 174 14.78 18.21 13.05
CA LEU A 174 14.26 17.00 12.44
C LEU A 174 13.86 15.98 13.52
N ARG A 175 12.72 15.34 13.32
CA ARG A 175 12.27 14.23 14.17
C ARG A 175 12.25 12.93 13.36
N GLN A 176 13.15 12.01 13.69
CA GLN A 176 13.09 10.67 13.08
C GLN A 176 11.86 9.92 13.58
N ASP A 177 11.25 9.15 12.70
CA ASP A 177 10.14 8.25 13.04
C ASP A 177 10.53 7.31 14.20
N GLU A 178 9.62 7.08 15.13
CA GLU A 178 9.86 6.22 16.31
C GLU A 178 9.48 4.76 16.05
N ASP A 179 8.69 4.50 15.03
CA ASP A 179 8.24 3.17 14.67
C ASP A 179 9.32 2.32 13.98
N CYS A 180 9.11 1.03 13.97
CA CYS A 180 9.95 0.07 13.27
C CYS A 180 9.31 -0.37 11.95
N LEU A 181 10.14 -0.81 11.01
CA LEU A 181 9.69 -1.43 9.78
C LEU A 181 9.05 -2.80 10.08
N ASP A 182 7.99 -3.12 9.36
CA ASP A 182 7.41 -4.46 9.32
C ASP A 182 8.48 -5.51 8.98
N THR A 183 8.46 -6.64 9.66
CA THR A 183 9.42 -7.74 9.45
C THR A 183 9.47 -8.18 7.98
N TRP A 184 8.34 -8.23 7.31
CA TRP A 184 8.27 -8.64 5.91
C TRP A 184 8.86 -7.60 4.94
N PHE A 185 8.96 -6.36 5.36
CA PHE A 185 9.57 -5.29 4.55
C PHE A 185 11.10 -5.42 4.48
N SER A 186 11.76 -5.91 5.51
CA SER A 186 13.19 -6.23 5.44
C SER A 186 13.44 -7.62 4.83
N SER A 187 12.61 -8.61 5.18
CA SER A 187 12.80 -10.00 4.73
C SER A 187 12.52 -10.24 3.24
N TRP A 188 11.79 -9.34 2.56
CA TRP A 188 11.62 -9.44 1.11
C TRP A 188 12.91 -9.25 0.31
N LEU A 189 13.93 -8.64 0.94
CA LEU A 189 15.24 -8.42 0.35
C LEU A 189 16.18 -9.63 0.49
N TRP A 190 15.72 -10.71 1.15
CA TRP A 190 16.58 -11.85 1.47
C TRP A 190 17.31 -12.45 0.27
N PRO A 191 16.70 -12.70 -0.90
CA PRO A 191 17.42 -13.24 -2.06
C PRO A 191 18.56 -12.35 -2.55
N ILE A 192 18.46 -11.03 -2.35
CA ILE A 192 19.44 -10.04 -2.77
C ILE A 192 20.51 -9.84 -1.69
N SER A 193 20.06 -9.67 -0.44
CA SER A 193 20.94 -9.36 0.69
C SER A 193 21.88 -10.53 1.07
N LEU A 194 21.44 -11.77 0.83
CA LEU A 194 22.23 -12.97 1.14
C LEU A 194 23.57 -13.00 0.40
N PHE A 195 23.61 -12.42 -0.78
CA PHE A 195 24.80 -12.36 -1.64
C PHE A 195 25.43 -10.96 -1.68
N ASP A 196 25.23 -10.18 -0.63
CA ASP A 196 25.70 -8.79 -0.52
C ASP A 196 25.32 -7.89 -1.72
N GLY A 197 24.21 -8.21 -2.38
CA GLY A 197 23.77 -7.49 -3.58
C GLY A 197 23.34 -6.06 -3.33
N ILE A 198 22.96 -5.73 -2.08
CA ILE A 198 22.52 -4.37 -1.70
C ILE A 198 23.73 -3.43 -1.59
N ASN A 199 24.77 -3.84 -0.85
CA ASN A 199 25.95 -2.98 -0.62
C ASN A 199 26.97 -3.06 -1.75
N ASN A 200 27.01 -4.19 -2.46
CA ASN A 200 27.97 -4.48 -3.53
C ASN A 200 27.21 -5.05 -4.76
N PRO A 201 26.36 -4.24 -5.42
CA PRO A 201 25.57 -4.71 -6.56
C PRO A 201 26.44 -5.23 -7.70
N GLY A 202 26.03 -6.35 -8.31
CA GLY A 202 26.75 -6.95 -9.43
C GLY A 202 28.03 -7.67 -9.04
N ASN A 203 28.25 -7.96 -7.76
CA ASN A 203 29.39 -8.79 -7.32
C ASN A 203 29.32 -10.22 -7.89
N GLU A 204 30.41 -10.97 -7.76
CA GLU A 204 30.53 -12.30 -8.36
C GLU A 204 29.51 -13.30 -7.80
N GLU A 205 29.22 -13.24 -6.50
CA GLU A 205 28.27 -14.16 -5.85
C GLU A 205 26.83 -13.90 -6.31
N ILE A 206 26.38 -12.65 -6.34
CA ILE A 206 25.02 -12.36 -6.79
C ILE A 206 24.86 -12.69 -8.27
N ASN A 207 25.83 -12.40 -9.10
CA ASN A 207 25.81 -12.77 -10.53
C ASN A 207 25.77 -14.28 -10.76
N TYR A 208 26.31 -15.07 -9.84
CA TYR A 208 26.32 -16.53 -9.95
C TYR A 208 25.05 -17.18 -9.37
N TYR A 209 24.58 -16.73 -8.20
CA TYR A 209 23.52 -17.39 -7.45
C TYR A 209 22.12 -16.80 -7.68
N TYR A 210 22.01 -15.56 -8.15
CA TYR A 210 20.73 -14.90 -8.39
C TYR A 210 20.40 -14.90 -9.90
N PRO A 211 19.21 -15.34 -10.33
CA PRO A 211 18.13 -15.92 -9.51
C PRO A 211 18.48 -17.32 -8.99
N THR A 212 18.02 -17.63 -7.78
CA THR A 212 18.17 -18.98 -7.22
C THR A 212 17.23 -19.97 -7.92
N THR A 213 17.48 -21.28 -7.79
CA THR A 213 16.65 -22.27 -8.46
C THR A 213 15.35 -22.51 -7.70
N ASP A 214 15.46 -22.82 -6.41
CA ASP A 214 14.34 -23.30 -5.59
C ASP A 214 14.20 -22.48 -4.30
N LEU A 215 12.96 -22.13 -3.97
CA LEU A 215 12.54 -21.65 -2.67
C LEU A 215 11.65 -22.70 -2.03
N VAL A 216 11.97 -23.13 -0.81
CA VAL A 216 11.12 -24.02 0.00
C VAL A 216 10.53 -23.20 1.14
N THR A 217 9.20 -23.19 1.27
CA THR A 217 8.51 -22.37 2.27
C THR A 217 7.14 -22.96 2.61
N ALA A 218 6.32 -22.23 3.38
CA ALA A 218 4.98 -22.65 3.76
C ALA A 218 3.88 -21.83 3.05
N PRO A 219 2.72 -22.46 2.78
CA PRO A 219 1.60 -21.77 2.11
C PRO A 219 1.09 -20.53 2.85
N ASP A 220 1.23 -20.51 4.18
CA ASP A 220 0.73 -19.42 5.04
C ASP A 220 1.42 -18.08 4.76
N ILE A 221 2.64 -18.12 4.19
CA ILE A 221 3.43 -16.91 3.90
C ILE A 221 3.61 -16.63 2.41
N ILE A 222 2.76 -17.21 1.56
CA ILE A 222 2.75 -16.92 0.11
C ILE A 222 2.66 -15.42 -0.14
N PHE A 223 1.69 -14.75 0.45
CA PHE A 223 1.51 -13.32 0.26
C PHE A 223 2.51 -12.49 1.08
N PHE A 224 2.77 -12.88 2.31
CA PHE A 224 3.62 -12.09 3.22
C PHE A 224 5.10 -12.09 2.81
N TRP A 225 5.57 -13.16 2.21
CA TRP A 225 6.98 -13.32 1.90
C TRP A 225 7.26 -13.62 0.42
N VAL A 226 6.67 -14.67 -0.15
CA VAL A 226 6.94 -15.10 -1.53
C VAL A 226 6.61 -13.99 -2.52
N ALA A 227 5.38 -13.45 -2.48
CA ALA A 227 4.94 -12.39 -3.36
C ALA A 227 5.82 -11.14 -3.24
N ARG A 228 6.20 -10.78 -2.01
CA ARG A 228 7.02 -9.61 -1.74
C ARG A 228 8.45 -9.78 -2.22
N MET A 229 9.06 -10.95 -2.07
CA MET A 229 10.37 -11.25 -2.67
C MET A 229 10.33 -11.14 -4.19
N ILE A 230 9.25 -11.61 -4.84
CA ILE A 230 9.10 -11.48 -6.30
C ILE A 230 8.99 -10.01 -6.69
N MET A 231 8.18 -9.22 -5.98
CA MET A 231 8.09 -7.76 -6.21
C MET A 231 9.44 -7.08 -6.05
N ALA A 232 10.17 -7.37 -4.97
CA ALA A 232 11.50 -6.81 -4.73
C ALA A 232 12.51 -7.20 -5.83
N GLY A 233 12.47 -8.45 -6.30
CA GLY A 233 13.32 -8.91 -7.39
C GLY A 233 13.10 -8.12 -8.68
N TYR A 234 11.85 -7.91 -9.07
CA TYR A 234 11.55 -7.11 -10.27
C TYR A 234 11.85 -5.63 -10.10
N GLU A 235 11.65 -5.06 -8.91
CA GLU A 235 11.91 -3.64 -8.67
C GLU A 235 13.41 -3.31 -8.61
N TYR A 236 14.21 -4.14 -7.92
CA TYR A 236 15.61 -3.83 -7.66
C TYR A 236 16.59 -4.55 -8.60
N GLU A 237 16.32 -5.81 -8.94
CA GLU A 237 17.20 -6.61 -9.80
C GLU A 237 16.65 -6.75 -11.24
N HIS A 238 15.45 -6.26 -11.52
CA HIS A 238 14.77 -6.32 -12.82
C HIS A 238 14.58 -7.75 -13.35
N GLN A 239 14.57 -8.73 -12.46
CA GLN A 239 14.37 -10.14 -12.77
C GLN A 239 13.77 -10.92 -11.61
N LEU A 240 13.30 -12.14 -11.89
CA LEU A 240 12.74 -13.04 -10.87
C LEU A 240 13.83 -13.45 -9.83
N PRO A 241 13.47 -13.61 -8.54
CA PRO A 241 14.41 -14.00 -7.49
C PRO A 241 14.69 -15.51 -7.44
N PHE A 242 13.78 -16.35 -7.88
CA PHE A 242 13.85 -17.82 -7.91
C PHE A 242 12.92 -18.38 -8.99
N ARG A 243 13.18 -19.63 -9.42
CA ARG A 243 12.44 -20.28 -10.51
C ARG A 243 11.27 -21.16 -10.03
N ASN A 244 11.45 -21.81 -8.88
CA ASN A 244 10.46 -22.72 -8.31
C ASN A 244 10.19 -22.39 -6.85
N VAL A 245 8.94 -22.56 -6.43
CA VAL A 245 8.52 -22.44 -5.05
C VAL A 245 7.80 -23.71 -4.62
N TYR A 246 8.29 -24.36 -3.58
CA TYR A 246 7.75 -25.58 -2.99
C TYR A 246 7.09 -25.25 -1.65
N PHE A 247 5.82 -25.69 -1.52
CA PHE A 247 4.99 -25.47 -0.34
C PHE A 247 4.67 -26.77 0.42
#